data_2de082fe0974cac2126fd85325dcf106
#
_entry.id   2de082fe0974cac2126fd85325dcf106
#
_cell.length_a   1.000
_cell.length_b   1.000
_cell.length_c   1.000
_cell.angle_alpha   90.00
_cell.angle_beta   90.00
_cell.angle_gamma   90.00
#
_symmetry.space_group_name_H-M   'P 1'
#
loop_
_entity.id
_entity.type
_entity.pdbx_description
1 polymer ?
#
loop_
_entity_poly.entity_id
_entity_poly.type
_entity_poly.pdbx_seq_one_letter_code
_entity_poly.pdbx_strand_id
1 'polypeptide(L)'
;MIGEAASQGRSRKRKKEKAFAGVHALLVFPSGEDRKATLDLMRRFSAAVHYAYNRLLQGWSREALKRENGPLCTFFRLNTRYADDAVMKAQAILDSARERGEDPRKVVFGGRKLFETLKRGHLSGKPLKELKREWKEKRQGLLYSRGDKTKGGNLNLRLLVKEGALWLRINLGDGSYAWALVKTGHPNLNALLQRAYASLPYNVELSLKEGKVHATFTWEEEPTPLVATKENGVLGIDVNSDPYHLALALVSPDGNLRR
;
A
#
# COMPACT_ATOMS: atom_id res chain seq x y z
N MET A 1 -0.44 27.82 -56.44
CA MET A 1 -1.41 27.22 -55.46
C MET A 1 -0.57 26.38 -54.49
N ILE A 2 -0.32 26.94 -53.30
CA ILE A 2 0.49 26.31 -52.27
C ILE A 2 -0.52 25.85 -51.19
N GLY A 3 -0.67 24.54 -51.06
CA GLY A 3 -1.58 23.94 -50.06
C GLY A 3 -1.00 24.01 -48.65
N GLU A 4 -1.67 24.71 -47.74
CA GLU A 4 -1.40 24.70 -46.32
C GLU A 4 -1.80 23.35 -45.71
N ALA A 5 -0.81 22.62 -45.22
CA ALA A 5 -1.04 21.43 -44.42
C ALA A 5 -1.36 21.85 -42.98
N ALA A 6 -2.62 21.76 -42.59
CA ALA A 6 -3.08 21.96 -41.23
C ALA A 6 -2.52 20.84 -40.32
N SER A 7 -1.61 21.20 -39.41
CA SER A 7 -1.11 20.31 -38.36
C SER A 7 -2.22 20.16 -37.31
N GLN A 8 -2.90 19.00 -37.33
CA GLN A 8 -3.82 18.61 -36.25
C GLN A 8 -3.00 18.29 -35.00
N GLY A 9 -2.92 19.24 -34.07
CA GLY A 9 -2.34 19.04 -32.76
C GLY A 9 -3.16 17.99 -31.99
N ARG A 10 -2.56 16.79 -31.79
CA ARG A 10 -3.12 15.77 -30.89
C ARG A 10 -3.17 16.34 -29.47
N SER A 11 -4.36 16.74 -29.03
CA SER A 11 -4.66 17.08 -27.65
C SER A 11 -4.24 15.90 -26.75
N ARG A 12 -3.14 16.04 -26.00
CA ARG A 12 -2.78 15.11 -24.93
C ARG A 12 -3.90 15.17 -23.88
N LYS A 13 -4.75 14.13 -23.82
CA LYS A 13 -5.72 13.97 -22.73
C LYS A 13 -4.96 14.08 -21.41
N ARG A 14 -5.18 15.14 -20.66
CA ARG A 14 -4.67 15.27 -19.28
C ARG A 14 -5.08 14.02 -18.50
N LYS A 15 -4.08 13.31 -17.96
CA LYS A 15 -4.33 12.18 -17.05
C LYS A 15 -5.15 12.73 -15.90
N LYS A 16 -6.38 12.22 -15.70
CA LYS A 16 -7.21 12.62 -14.54
C LYS A 16 -6.40 12.34 -13.28
N GLU A 17 -6.21 13.32 -12.43
CA GLU A 17 -5.63 13.13 -11.11
C GLU A 17 -6.50 12.15 -10.33
N LYS A 18 -5.86 11.17 -9.68
CA LYS A 18 -6.52 10.17 -8.87
C LYS A 18 -6.27 10.51 -7.41
N ALA A 19 -7.35 10.66 -6.65
CA ALA A 19 -7.28 10.74 -5.20
C ALA A 19 -7.43 9.34 -4.60
N PHE A 20 -6.75 9.10 -3.48
CA PHE A 20 -6.86 7.85 -2.73
C PHE A 20 -7.28 8.18 -1.30
N ALA A 21 -8.28 7.46 -0.81
CA ALA A 21 -8.65 7.47 0.59
C ALA A 21 -8.28 6.12 1.23
N GLY A 22 -8.16 6.11 2.54
CA GLY A 22 -7.83 4.89 3.25
C GLY A 22 -8.24 4.91 4.72
N VAL A 23 -8.22 3.72 5.31
CA VAL A 23 -8.47 3.47 6.73
C VAL A 23 -7.40 2.54 7.26
N HIS A 24 -6.80 2.92 8.38
CA HIS A 24 -5.89 2.06 9.12
C HIS A 24 -6.62 1.43 10.31
N ALA A 25 -6.39 0.14 10.54
CA ALA A 25 -7.07 -0.63 11.57
C ALA A 25 -6.14 -1.64 12.24
N LEU A 26 -6.46 -2.02 13.47
CA LEU A 26 -5.88 -3.16 14.17
C LEU A 26 -6.75 -4.40 13.90
N LEU A 27 -6.12 -5.53 13.59
CA LEU A 27 -6.80 -6.82 13.51
C LEU A 27 -6.70 -7.57 14.85
N VAL A 28 -7.86 -7.94 15.38
CA VAL A 28 -7.97 -8.75 16.60
C VAL A 28 -8.49 -10.13 16.19
N PHE A 29 -7.71 -11.16 16.48
CA PHE A 29 -8.03 -12.54 16.15
C PHE A 29 -8.68 -13.20 17.36
N PRO A 30 -9.94 -13.66 17.27
CA PRO A 30 -10.58 -14.43 18.35
C PRO A 30 -9.91 -15.79 18.56
N SER A 31 -9.41 -16.40 17.47
CA SER A 31 -8.69 -17.67 17.49
C SER A 31 -7.18 -17.47 17.38
N GLY A 32 -6.40 -18.15 18.21
CA GLY A 32 -4.95 -18.21 18.09
C GLY A 32 -4.50 -18.93 16.81
N GLU A 33 -5.30 -19.88 16.31
CA GLU A 33 -5.06 -20.61 15.08
C GLU A 33 -5.21 -19.69 13.86
N ASP A 34 -6.28 -18.90 13.81
CA ASP A 34 -6.50 -17.90 12.76
C ASP A 34 -5.35 -16.90 12.67
N ARG A 35 -4.88 -16.44 13.84
CA ARG A 35 -3.73 -15.57 13.91
C ARG A 35 -2.47 -16.23 13.38
N LYS A 36 -2.18 -17.47 13.80
CA LYS A 36 -1.01 -18.25 13.37
C LYS A 36 -1.04 -18.50 11.86
N ALA A 37 -2.18 -18.92 11.31
CA ALA A 37 -2.38 -19.15 9.89
C ALA A 37 -2.19 -17.87 9.06
N THR A 38 -2.72 -16.73 9.55
CA THR A 38 -2.52 -15.42 8.90
C THR A 38 -1.06 -15.02 8.90
N LEU A 39 -0.35 -15.16 10.01
CA LEU A 39 1.09 -14.85 10.08
C LEU A 39 1.93 -15.76 9.16
N ASP A 40 1.56 -17.03 9.02
CA ASP A 40 2.20 -17.93 8.06
C ASP A 40 1.96 -17.49 6.61
N LEU A 41 0.73 -17.13 6.27
CA LEU A 41 0.40 -16.58 4.94
C LEU A 41 1.18 -15.29 4.65
N MET A 42 1.27 -14.36 5.61
CA MET A 42 2.06 -13.12 5.48
C MET A 42 3.53 -13.43 5.21
N ARG A 43 4.10 -14.42 5.91
CA ARG A 43 5.49 -14.87 5.71
C ARG A 43 5.68 -15.44 4.30
N ARG A 44 4.77 -16.33 3.85
CA ARG A 44 4.82 -16.94 2.50
C ARG A 44 4.68 -15.87 1.41
N PHE A 45 3.76 -14.93 1.57
CA PHE A 45 3.56 -13.83 0.62
C PHE A 45 4.79 -12.91 0.56
N SER A 46 5.35 -12.51 1.70
CA SER A 46 6.58 -11.71 1.74
C SER A 46 7.74 -12.41 1.02
N ALA A 47 7.92 -13.72 1.28
CA ALA A 47 8.95 -14.52 0.61
C ALA A 47 8.71 -14.60 -0.91
N ALA A 48 7.44 -14.73 -1.33
CA ALA A 48 7.05 -14.70 -2.74
C ALA A 48 7.36 -13.35 -3.41
N VAL A 49 7.13 -12.22 -2.72
CA VAL A 49 7.53 -10.89 -3.22
C VAL A 49 9.04 -10.80 -3.42
N HIS A 50 9.84 -11.29 -2.46
CA HIS A 50 11.30 -11.29 -2.58
C HIS A 50 11.78 -12.18 -3.74
N TYR A 51 11.17 -13.35 -3.89
CA TYR A 51 11.47 -14.26 -5.00
C TYR A 51 11.12 -13.62 -6.34
N ALA A 52 9.89 -13.08 -6.47
CA ALA A 52 9.44 -12.41 -7.68
C ALA A 52 10.36 -11.23 -8.06
N TYR A 53 10.77 -10.42 -7.07
CA TYR A 53 11.71 -9.31 -7.29
C TYR A 53 13.01 -9.78 -7.95
N ASN A 54 13.63 -10.83 -7.40
CA ASN A 54 14.87 -11.37 -7.95
C ASN A 54 14.68 -11.96 -9.36
N ARG A 55 13.53 -12.58 -9.64
CA ARG A 55 13.22 -13.11 -10.97
C ARG A 55 12.94 -12.01 -11.99
N LEU A 56 12.27 -10.93 -11.59
CA LEU A 56 12.08 -9.74 -12.43
C LEU A 56 13.42 -9.08 -12.79
N LEU A 57 14.38 -9.01 -11.86
CA LEU A 57 15.74 -8.55 -12.13
C LEU A 57 16.48 -9.46 -13.13
N GLN A 58 16.15 -10.74 -13.19
CA GLN A 58 16.68 -11.71 -14.14
C GLN A 58 15.93 -11.72 -15.48
N GLY A 59 14.95 -10.82 -15.66
CA GLY A 59 14.18 -10.70 -16.91
C GLY A 59 12.99 -11.66 -17.04
N TRP A 60 12.56 -12.32 -15.96
CA TRP A 60 11.36 -13.15 -16.01
C TRP A 60 10.11 -12.28 -16.20
N SER A 61 9.18 -12.78 -17.00
CA SER A 61 7.90 -12.11 -17.20
C SER A 61 6.95 -12.32 -16.03
N ARG A 62 6.03 -11.36 -15.81
CA ARG A 62 4.95 -11.48 -14.84
C ARG A 62 4.11 -12.73 -15.07
N GLU A 63 3.83 -13.06 -16.34
CA GLU A 63 3.01 -14.22 -16.72
C GLU A 63 3.66 -15.55 -16.30
N ALA A 64 4.96 -15.66 -16.47
CA ALA A 64 5.71 -16.86 -16.06
C ALA A 64 5.68 -17.06 -14.53
N LEU A 65 5.65 -15.97 -13.76
CA LEU A 65 5.68 -16.01 -12.30
C LEU A 65 4.32 -16.34 -11.68
N LYS A 66 3.22 -15.78 -12.23
CA LYS A 66 1.88 -15.84 -11.62
C LYS A 66 1.03 -17.02 -12.04
N ARG A 67 1.41 -17.80 -13.08
CA ARG A 67 0.61 -18.92 -13.58
C ARG A 67 0.37 -19.97 -12.49
N GLU A 68 -0.74 -20.72 -12.60
CA GLU A 68 -1.20 -21.68 -11.60
C GLU A 68 -0.13 -22.72 -11.21
N ASN A 69 0.58 -23.26 -12.18
CA ASN A 69 1.71 -24.18 -11.97
C ASN A 69 3.07 -23.45 -11.87
N GLY A 70 3.03 -22.15 -11.67
CA GLY A 70 4.23 -21.32 -11.54
C GLY A 70 4.85 -21.37 -10.14
N PRO A 71 6.09 -20.85 -10.01
CA PRO A 71 6.84 -20.99 -8.77
C PRO A 71 6.16 -20.31 -7.55
N LEU A 72 5.38 -19.25 -7.76
CA LEU A 72 4.71 -18.58 -6.64
C LEU A 72 3.55 -19.39 -6.07
N CYS A 73 2.83 -20.11 -6.91
CA CYS A 73 1.76 -20.99 -6.47
C CYS A 73 2.29 -22.28 -5.85
N THR A 74 3.33 -22.89 -6.45
CA THR A 74 3.84 -24.18 -6.01
C THR A 74 4.75 -24.09 -4.78
N PHE A 75 5.76 -23.22 -4.78
CA PHE A 75 6.73 -23.13 -3.68
C PHE A 75 6.18 -22.40 -2.46
N PHE A 76 5.37 -21.35 -2.68
CA PHE A 76 4.84 -20.53 -1.59
C PHE A 76 3.40 -20.86 -1.24
N ARG A 77 2.77 -21.83 -1.93
CA ARG A 77 1.38 -22.26 -1.72
C ARG A 77 0.41 -21.06 -1.70
N LEU A 78 0.57 -20.17 -2.69
CA LEU A 78 -0.30 -19.03 -2.88
C LEU A 78 -1.31 -19.36 -3.98
N ASN A 79 -2.55 -18.87 -3.84
CA ASN A 79 -3.47 -18.88 -4.98
C ASN A 79 -2.98 -17.92 -6.07
N THR A 80 -3.46 -18.09 -7.30
CA THR A 80 -3.02 -17.32 -8.48
C THR A 80 -3.18 -15.81 -8.29
N ARG A 81 -4.19 -15.36 -7.52
CA ARG A 81 -4.39 -13.94 -7.27
C ARG A 81 -3.37 -13.37 -6.28
N TYR A 82 -3.06 -14.07 -5.20
CA TYR A 82 -1.96 -13.66 -4.32
C TYR A 82 -0.62 -13.71 -5.06
N ALA A 83 -0.41 -14.72 -5.92
CA ALA A 83 0.79 -14.80 -6.74
C ALA A 83 0.93 -13.57 -7.65
N ASP A 84 -0.15 -13.17 -8.32
CA ASP A 84 -0.17 -11.96 -9.16
C ASP A 84 0.04 -10.69 -8.34
N ASP A 85 -0.59 -10.57 -7.18
CA ASP A 85 -0.41 -9.43 -6.27
C ASP A 85 1.02 -9.35 -5.72
N ALA A 86 1.69 -10.49 -5.48
CA ALA A 86 3.09 -10.53 -5.07
C ALA A 86 4.03 -10.03 -6.18
N VAL A 87 3.78 -10.41 -7.44
CA VAL A 87 4.55 -9.90 -8.58
C VAL A 87 4.33 -8.40 -8.76
N MET A 88 3.09 -7.91 -8.61
CA MET A 88 2.81 -6.47 -8.68
C MET A 88 3.55 -5.68 -7.59
N LYS A 89 3.59 -6.19 -6.35
CA LYS A 89 4.36 -5.55 -5.27
C LYS A 89 5.86 -5.56 -5.56
N ALA A 90 6.39 -6.66 -6.07
CA ALA A 90 7.79 -6.75 -6.49
C ALA A 90 8.12 -5.76 -7.60
N GLN A 91 7.25 -5.64 -8.61
CA GLN A 91 7.41 -4.68 -9.71
C GLN A 91 7.38 -3.23 -9.19
N ALA A 92 6.43 -2.89 -8.31
CA ALA A 92 6.33 -1.56 -7.72
C ALA A 92 7.59 -1.17 -6.93
N ILE A 93 8.20 -2.11 -6.19
CA ILE A 93 9.47 -1.90 -5.48
C ILE A 93 10.61 -1.65 -6.49
N LEU A 94 10.65 -2.43 -7.57
CA LEU A 94 11.65 -2.29 -8.62
C LEU A 94 11.55 -0.94 -9.34
N ASP A 95 10.34 -0.54 -9.71
CA ASP A 95 10.09 0.73 -10.40
C ASP A 95 10.40 1.92 -9.49
N SER A 96 9.99 1.85 -8.22
CA SER A 96 10.32 2.89 -7.23
C SER A 96 11.83 3.04 -6.99
N ALA A 97 12.60 1.94 -7.00
CA ALA A 97 14.06 2.01 -6.89
C ALA A 97 14.68 2.70 -8.12
N ARG A 98 14.18 2.39 -9.31
CA ARG A 98 14.62 3.03 -10.56
C ARG A 98 14.28 4.51 -10.61
N GLU A 99 13.07 4.90 -10.21
CA GLU A 99 12.63 6.30 -10.17
C GLU A 99 13.48 7.16 -9.21
N ARG A 100 13.97 6.56 -8.11
CA ARG A 100 14.90 7.22 -7.19
C ARG A 100 16.36 7.20 -7.64
N GLY A 101 16.67 6.61 -8.80
CA GLY A 101 18.06 6.45 -9.28
C GLY A 101 18.89 5.47 -8.43
N GLU A 102 18.25 4.61 -7.64
CA GLU A 102 18.94 3.60 -6.83
C GLU A 102 19.25 2.36 -7.68
N ASP A 103 20.38 1.70 -7.38
CA ASP A 103 20.67 0.39 -7.98
C ASP A 103 19.64 -0.65 -7.48
N PRO A 104 18.78 -1.19 -8.37
CA PRO A 104 17.78 -2.16 -7.97
C PRO A 104 18.36 -3.44 -7.34
N ARG A 105 19.62 -3.78 -7.64
CA ARG A 105 20.30 -4.95 -7.05
C ARG A 105 20.65 -4.75 -5.58
N LYS A 106 20.63 -3.50 -5.09
CA LYS A 106 20.96 -3.12 -3.71
C LYS A 106 19.73 -2.85 -2.84
N VAL A 107 18.53 -3.19 -3.29
CA VAL A 107 17.31 -3.05 -2.50
C VAL A 107 17.35 -3.99 -1.31
N VAL A 108 17.07 -3.46 -0.11
CA VAL A 108 17.05 -4.21 1.15
C VAL A 108 15.61 -4.35 1.65
N PHE A 109 15.09 -5.57 1.61
CA PHE A 109 13.78 -5.87 2.19
C PHE A 109 13.83 -5.83 3.73
N GLY A 110 12.84 -5.17 4.33
CA GLY A 110 12.80 -4.92 5.78
C GLY A 110 13.42 -3.57 6.18
N GLY A 111 13.94 -2.81 5.20
CA GLY A 111 14.45 -1.46 5.37
C GLY A 111 15.96 -1.39 5.53
N ARG A 112 16.60 -0.59 4.67
CA ARG A 112 18.06 -0.40 4.62
C ARG A 112 18.61 0.08 5.97
N LYS A 113 17.99 1.08 6.58
CA LYS A 113 18.45 1.67 7.85
C LYS A 113 18.54 0.63 8.98
N LEU A 114 17.52 -0.22 9.12
CA LEU A 114 17.52 -1.31 10.11
C LEU A 114 18.60 -2.35 9.82
N PHE A 115 18.75 -2.72 8.54
CA PHE A 115 19.77 -3.68 8.12
C PHE A 115 21.18 -3.17 8.39
N GLU A 116 21.48 -1.92 8.06
CA GLU A 116 22.79 -1.30 8.31
C GLU A 116 23.10 -1.21 9.81
N THR A 117 22.10 -0.86 10.64
CA THR A 117 22.27 -0.85 12.10
C THR A 117 22.56 -2.26 12.63
N LEU A 118 21.87 -3.28 12.12
CA LEU A 118 22.16 -4.68 12.47
C LEU A 118 23.58 -5.11 12.03
N LYS A 119 24.00 -4.69 10.82
CA LYS A 119 25.31 -5.03 10.25
C LYS A 119 26.47 -4.40 11.03
N ARG A 120 26.30 -3.20 11.58
CA ARG A 120 27.33 -2.51 12.38
C ARG A 120 27.71 -3.25 13.65
N GLY A 121 26.83 -4.09 14.19
CA GLY A 121 27.16 -4.99 15.31
C GLY A 121 27.37 -4.33 16.67
N HIS A 122 27.06 -3.04 16.83
CA HIS A 122 27.30 -2.30 18.08
C HIS A 122 26.26 -2.57 19.19
N LEU A 123 25.16 -3.27 18.87
CA LEU A 123 24.09 -3.53 19.80
C LEU A 123 24.20 -4.93 20.38
N SER A 124 23.87 -5.07 21.68
CA SER A 124 23.81 -6.35 22.38
C SER A 124 22.54 -6.42 23.24
N GLY A 125 22.27 -7.60 23.80
CA GLY A 125 21.16 -7.77 24.76
C GLY A 125 19.78 -7.48 24.20
N LYS A 126 18.96 -6.79 25.00
CA LYS A 126 17.56 -6.44 24.68
C LYS A 126 17.40 -5.57 23.44
N PRO A 127 18.17 -4.47 23.26
CA PRO A 127 18.08 -3.62 22.07
C PRO A 127 18.34 -4.39 20.77
N LEU A 128 19.31 -5.29 20.74
CA LEU A 128 19.58 -6.14 19.58
C LEU A 128 18.42 -7.09 19.27
N LYS A 129 17.80 -7.68 20.30
CA LYS A 129 16.62 -8.56 20.13
C LYS A 129 15.44 -7.81 19.55
N GLU A 130 15.17 -6.60 20.04
CA GLU A 130 14.09 -5.74 19.55
C GLU A 130 14.32 -5.31 18.10
N LEU A 131 15.53 -4.88 17.75
CA LEU A 131 15.88 -4.50 16.38
C LEU A 131 15.77 -5.68 15.41
N LYS A 132 16.23 -6.88 15.81
CA LYS A 132 16.08 -8.12 15.01
C LYS A 132 14.60 -8.46 14.81
N ARG A 133 13.78 -8.30 15.84
CA ARG A 133 12.33 -8.52 15.76
C ARG A 133 11.70 -7.55 14.76
N GLU A 134 11.95 -6.25 14.90
CA GLU A 134 11.42 -5.22 14.01
C GLU A 134 11.81 -5.45 12.54
N TRP A 135 13.09 -5.75 12.31
CA TRP A 135 13.55 -6.06 10.96
C TRP A 135 12.89 -7.30 10.38
N LYS A 136 12.73 -8.36 11.18
CA LYS A 136 12.01 -9.58 10.78
C LYS A 136 10.55 -9.31 10.47
N GLU A 137 9.86 -8.53 11.30
CA GLU A 137 8.46 -8.13 11.10
C GLU A 137 8.30 -7.37 9.78
N LYS A 138 9.11 -6.37 9.53
CA LYS A 138 9.08 -5.61 8.28
C LYS A 138 9.42 -6.45 7.05
N ARG A 139 10.32 -7.41 7.18
CA ARG A 139 10.76 -8.26 6.08
C ARG A 139 9.76 -9.38 5.74
N GLN A 140 9.04 -9.88 6.73
CA GLN A 140 8.19 -11.09 6.61
C GLN A 140 6.72 -10.83 6.90
N GLY A 141 6.36 -9.64 7.31
CA GLY A 141 5.04 -9.30 7.79
C GLY A 141 4.18 -8.54 6.77
N LEU A 142 4.34 -8.79 5.49
CA LEU A 142 3.53 -8.19 4.43
C LEU A 142 2.55 -9.20 3.85
N LEU A 143 1.30 -8.80 3.70
CA LEU A 143 0.31 -9.43 2.81
C LEU A 143 -0.44 -8.33 2.07
N TYR A 144 -0.67 -8.50 0.78
CA TYR A 144 -1.43 -7.54 -0.02
C TYR A 144 -2.44 -8.24 -0.91
N SER A 145 -3.61 -7.65 -1.05
CA SER A 145 -4.60 -8.04 -2.04
C SER A 145 -5.30 -6.83 -2.62
N ARG A 146 -5.35 -6.76 -3.94
CA ARG A 146 -6.04 -5.68 -4.65
C ARG A 146 -7.54 -5.89 -4.72
N GLY A 147 -8.28 -4.78 -4.77
CA GLY A 147 -9.71 -4.74 -4.97
C GLY A 147 -10.14 -5.19 -6.36
N ASP A 148 -11.37 -5.69 -6.44
CA ASP A 148 -11.99 -6.12 -7.70
C ASP A 148 -13.52 -5.98 -7.62
N LYS A 149 -14.09 -5.18 -8.54
CA LYS A 149 -15.56 -5.00 -8.63
C LYS A 149 -16.30 -6.31 -8.83
N THR A 150 -15.76 -7.19 -9.65
CA THR A 150 -16.40 -8.46 -10.01
C THR A 150 -16.33 -9.52 -8.92
N LYS A 151 -15.57 -9.27 -7.86
CA LYS A 151 -15.30 -10.23 -6.77
C LYS A 151 -15.75 -9.72 -5.40
N GLY A 152 -16.80 -8.88 -5.37
CA GLY A 152 -17.39 -8.40 -4.13
C GLY A 152 -16.41 -7.54 -3.29
N GLY A 153 -15.72 -6.62 -3.95
CA GLY A 153 -14.79 -5.67 -3.34
C GLY A 153 -13.36 -6.16 -3.21
N ASN A 154 -13.13 -7.32 -2.59
CA ASN A 154 -11.82 -8.00 -2.53
C ASN A 154 -12.04 -9.51 -2.39
N LEU A 155 -11.39 -10.29 -3.26
CA LEU A 155 -11.55 -11.75 -3.28
C LEU A 155 -10.91 -12.43 -2.06
N ASN A 156 -9.67 -12.06 -1.76
CA ASN A 156 -8.84 -12.74 -0.78
C ASN A 156 -8.98 -12.17 0.63
N LEU A 157 -9.16 -10.84 0.74
CA LEU A 157 -9.24 -10.12 2.01
C LEU A 157 -10.58 -9.37 2.06
N ARG A 158 -11.67 -10.12 2.34
CA ARG A 158 -13.03 -9.60 2.25
C ARG A 158 -13.53 -9.05 3.57
N LEU A 159 -14.01 -7.80 3.53
CA LEU A 159 -14.75 -7.18 4.63
C LEU A 159 -16.18 -7.71 4.67
N LEU A 160 -16.64 -7.99 5.87
CA LEU A 160 -18.00 -8.45 6.15
C LEU A 160 -18.49 -7.77 7.44
N VAL A 161 -19.74 -7.34 7.45
CA VAL A 161 -20.40 -6.86 8.66
C VAL A 161 -21.24 -8.00 9.22
N LYS A 162 -20.95 -8.44 10.45
CA LYS A 162 -21.67 -9.49 11.16
C LYS A 162 -21.90 -9.03 12.60
N GLU A 163 -23.12 -9.16 13.08
CA GLU A 163 -23.51 -8.84 14.47
C GLU A 163 -23.07 -7.43 14.90
N GLY A 164 -23.21 -6.45 13.99
CA GLY A 164 -22.82 -5.06 14.24
C GLY A 164 -21.31 -4.80 14.27
N ALA A 165 -20.47 -5.79 14.00
CA ALA A 165 -19.02 -5.67 13.97
C ALA A 165 -18.45 -5.85 12.56
N LEU A 166 -17.34 -5.18 12.28
CA LEU A 166 -16.64 -5.30 11.01
C LEU A 166 -15.57 -6.39 11.10
N TRP A 167 -15.70 -7.38 10.22
CA TRP A 167 -14.81 -8.53 10.14
C TRP A 167 -14.02 -8.55 8.86
N LEU A 168 -12.79 -9.03 8.92
CA LEU A 168 -11.98 -9.36 7.76
C LEU A 168 -11.90 -10.89 7.64
N ARG A 169 -12.42 -11.43 6.55
CA ARG A 169 -12.21 -12.82 6.15
C ARG A 169 -10.97 -12.91 5.28
N ILE A 170 -9.99 -13.70 5.70
CA ILE A 170 -8.69 -13.88 5.07
C ILE A 170 -8.66 -15.25 4.41
N ASN A 171 -8.55 -15.30 3.07
CA ASN A 171 -8.36 -16.54 2.31
C ASN A 171 -6.92 -17.02 2.51
N LEU A 172 -6.73 -18.23 3.03
CA LEU A 172 -5.41 -18.80 3.31
C LEU A 172 -4.72 -19.42 2.08
N GLY A 173 -5.43 -19.48 0.94
CA GLY A 173 -4.90 -19.96 -0.34
C GLY A 173 -5.15 -21.44 -0.62
N ASP A 174 -5.63 -22.20 0.36
CA ASP A 174 -5.92 -23.63 0.29
C ASP A 174 -7.43 -23.97 0.37
N GLY A 175 -8.28 -22.95 0.24
CA GLY A 175 -9.74 -23.08 0.40
C GLY A 175 -10.23 -22.80 1.82
N SER A 176 -9.34 -22.71 2.79
CA SER A 176 -9.68 -22.34 4.17
C SER A 176 -9.62 -20.82 4.39
N TYR A 177 -10.19 -20.37 5.51
CA TYR A 177 -10.29 -18.97 5.86
C TYR A 177 -9.93 -18.73 7.32
N ALA A 178 -9.20 -17.65 7.59
CA ALA A 178 -9.03 -17.09 8.91
C ALA A 178 -9.92 -15.85 9.08
N TRP A 179 -10.27 -15.53 10.32
CA TRP A 179 -11.14 -14.43 10.67
C TRP A 179 -10.49 -13.48 11.67
N ALA A 180 -10.65 -12.20 11.42
CA ALA A 180 -10.18 -11.15 12.33
C ALA A 180 -11.23 -10.05 12.45
N LEU A 181 -11.41 -9.54 13.67
CA LEU A 181 -12.20 -8.35 13.96
C LEU A 181 -11.38 -7.11 13.57
N VAL A 182 -11.98 -6.21 12.81
CA VAL A 182 -11.36 -4.94 12.41
C VAL A 182 -11.68 -3.87 13.45
N LYS A 183 -10.67 -3.40 14.16
CA LYS A 183 -10.80 -2.32 15.16
C LYS A 183 -10.14 -1.06 14.66
N THR A 184 -10.93 0.00 14.50
CA THR A 184 -10.45 1.32 14.08
C THR A 184 -11.34 2.42 14.65
N GLY A 185 -10.73 3.56 14.97
CA GLY A 185 -11.42 4.83 15.25
C GLY A 185 -11.22 5.85 14.11
N HIS A 186 -10.87 5.39 12.91
CA HIS A 186 -10.58 6.27 11.79
C HIS A 186 -11.84 7.03 11.32
N PRO A 187 -11.77 8.35 11.02
CA PRO A 187 -12.93 9.14 10.58
C PRO A 187 -13.61 8.59 9.32
N ASN A 188 -12.85 7.96 8.41
CA ASN A 188 -13.39 7.36 7.20
C ASN A 188 -14.01 5.95 7.39
N LEU A 189 -14.28 5.54 8.62
CA LEU A 189 -14.90 4.23 8.89
C LEU A 189 -16.23 4.05 8.14
N ASN A 190 -17.06 5.08 8.09
CA ASN A 190 -18.34 5.01 7.38
C ASN A 190 -18.16 4.74 5.88
N ALA A 191 -17.17 5.34 5.24
CA ALA A 191 -16.85 5.06 3.84
C ALA A 191 -16.36 3.61 3.64
N LEU A 192 -15.60 3.07 4.59
CA LEU A 192 -15.17 1.67 4.57
C LEU A 192 -16.37 0.71 4.74
N LEU A 193 -17.30 1.01 5.65
CA LEU A 193 -18.54 0.24 5.85
C LEU A 193 -19.42 0.25 4.60
N GLN A 194 -19.59 1.40 3.95
CA GLN A 194 -20.32 1.50 2.68
C GLN A 194 -19.70 0.61 1.60
N ARG A 195 -18.35 0.53 1.53
CA ARG A 195 -17.67 -0.38 0.58
C ARG A 195 -17.90 -1.84 0.89
N ALA A 196 -17.94 -2.21 2.18
CA ALA A 196 -18.26 -3.57 2.59
C ALA A 196 -19.69 -3.98 2.20
N TYR A 197 -20.68 -3.10 2.44
CA TYR A 197 -22.09 -3.33 2.11
C TYR A 197 -22.35 -3.34 0.59
N ALA A 198 -21.80 -2.36 -0.13
CA ALA A 198 -22.03 -2.20 -1.55
C ALA A 198 -21.07 -3.03 -2.43
N SER A 199 -20.21 -3.86 -1.81
CA SER A 199 -19.21 -4.68 -2.52
C SER A 199 -18.29 -3.86 -3.45
N LEU A 200 -18.03 -2.60 -3.10
CA LEU A 200 -17.15 -1.71 -3.87
C LEU A 200 -15.69 -2.14 -3.72
N PRO A 201 -14.85 -1.94 -4.74
CA PRO A 201 -13.45 -2.37 -4.70
C PRO A 201 -12.63 -1.58 -3.67
N TYR A 202 -11.77 -2.29 -2.93
CA TYR A 202 -10.78 -1.74 -2.01
C TYR A 202 -9.55 -2.66 -1.98
N ASN A 203 -8.38 -2.06 -1.90
CA ASN A 203 -7.14 -2.81 -1.67
C ASN A 203 -6.96 -3.01 -0.16
N VAL A 204 -6.31 -4.10 0.21
CA VAL A 204 -5.96 -4.37 1.61
C VAL A 204 -4.48 -4.71 1.69
N GLU A 205 -3.78 -4.04 2.58
CA GLU A 205 -2.42 -4.39 2.95
C GLU A 205 -2.37 -4.72 4.44
N LEU A 206 -1.89 -5.93 4.78
CA LEU A 206 -1.60 -6.31 6.15
C LEU A 206 -0.12 -6.09 6.43
N SER A 207 0.17 -5.55 7.61
CA SER A 207 1.52 -5.35 8.11
C SER A 207 1.65 -5.85 9.54
N LEU A 208 2.84 -6.35 9.88
CA LEU A 208 3.16 -6.79 11.25
C LEU A 208 4.00 -5.72 11.93
N LYS A 209 3.54 -5.24 13.08
CA LYS A 209 4.24 -4.26 13.90
C LYS A 209 4.07 -4.59 15.37
N GLU A 210 5.17 -4.73 16.10
CA GLU A 210 5.19 -5.06 17.54
C GLU A 210 4.35 -6.31 17.88
N GLY A 211 4.40 -7.31 17.01
CA GLY A 211 3.63 -8.54 17.14
C GLY A 211 2.15 -8.41 16.83
N LYS A 212 1.64 -7.23 16.49
CA LYS A 212 0.24 -6.97 16.13
C LYS A 212 0.07 -6.89 14.61
N VAL A 213 -1.01 -7.44 14.10
CA VAL A 213 -1.34 -7.35 12.68
C VAL A 213 -2.22 -6.12 12.46
N HIS A 214 -1.75 -5.23 11.61
CA HIS A 214 -2.47 -4.05 11.17
C HIS A 214 -2.96 -4.24 9.75
N ALA A 215 -4.12 -3.66 9.42
CA ALA A 215 -4.67 -3.61 8.08
C ALA A 215 -4.79 -2.17 7.61
N THR A 216 -4.36 -1.90 6.39
CA THR A 216 -4.60 -0.64 5.70
C THR A 216 -5.51 -0.93 4.51
N PHE A 217 -6.70 -0.36 4.54
CA PHE A 217 -7.68 -0.41 3.45
C PHE A 217 -7.53 0.85 2.62
N THR A 218 -7.40 0.71 1.29
CA THR A 218 -7.26 1.87 0.40
C THR A 218 -8.17 1.71 -0.81
N TRP A 219 -8.69 2.84 -1.31
CA TRP A 219 -9.51 2.89 -2.51
C TRP A 219 -9.31 4.18 -3.26
N GLU A 220 -9.64 4.15 -4.54
CA GLU A 220 -9.64 5.33 -5.39
C GLU A 220 -10.93 6.11 -5.18
N GLU A 221 -10.81 7.42 -5.03
CA GLU A 221 -11.92 8.37 -4.97
C GLU A 221 -11.77 9.41 -6.09
N GLU A 222 -12.89 9.96 -6.51
CA GLU A 222 -12.84 11.13 -7.38
C GLU A 222 -12.33 12.32 -6.55
N PRO A 223 -11.31 13.04 -7.04
CA PRO A 223 -10.82 14.20 -6.31
C PRO A 223 -11.96 15.23 -6.19
N THR A 224 -12.22 15.66 -4.96
CA THR A 224 -13.14 16.78 -4.74
C THR A 224 -12.53 18.02 -5.40
N PRO A 225 -13.24 18.69 -6.32
CA PRO A 225 -12.71 19.90 -6.91
C PRO A 225 -12.42 20.92 -5.81
N LEU A 226 -11.16 21.34 -5.71
CA LEU A 226 -10.81 22.47 -4.87
C LEU A 226 -11.36 23.72 -5.53
N VAL A 227 -12.48 24.23 -5.02
CA VAL A 227 -12.99 25.54 -5.40
C VAL A 227 -12.18 26.55 -4.59
N ALA A 228 -11.08 27.02 -5.17
CA ALA A 228 -10.33 28.13 -4.61
C ALA A 228 -11.11 29.42 -4.89
N THR A 229 -11.64 30.05 -3.85
CA THR A 229 -12.23 31.39 -3.95
C THR A 229 -11.27 32.38 -3.30
N LYS A 230 -11.25 33.62 -3.82
CA LYS A 230 -10.50 34.73 -3.23
C LYS A 230 -11.35 35.59 -2.30
N GLU A 231 -12.60 35.19 -2.03
CA GLU A 231 -13.57 35.93 -1.23
C GLU A 231 -13.08 36.27 0.17
N ASN A 232 -12.26 35.38 0.77
CA ASN A 232 -11.68 35.58 2.10
C ASN A 232 -10.20 36.03 2.04
N GLY A 233 -9.69 36.40 0.88
CA GLY A 233 -8.30 36.74 0.66
C GLY A 233 -7.43 35.54 0.24
N VAL A 234 -6.13 35.76 0.19
CA VAL A 234 -5.13 34.76 -0.24
C VAL A 234 -4.01 34.72 0.79
N LEU A 235 -3.67 33.52 1.23
CA LEU A 235 -2.49 33.28 2.06
C LEU A 235 -1.32 32.85 1.17
N GLY A 236 -0.31 33.74 1.04
CA GLY A 236 0.99 33.40 0.46
C GLY A 236 1.88 32.73 1.49
N ILE A 237 2.51 31.62 1.12
CA ILE A 237 3.47 30.90 1.98
C ILE A 237 4.77 30.77 1.21
N ASP A 238 5.85 31.32 1.76
CA ASP A 238 7.21 31.14 1.26
C ASP A 238 7.99 30.27 2.23
N VAL A 239 8.60 29.21 1.71
CA VAL A 239 9.37 28.23 2.48
C VAL A 239 10.81 28.30 2.05
N ASN A 240 11.67 28.84 2.91
CA ASN A 240 13.10 28.87 2.70
C ASN A 240 13.79 27.69 3.40
N SER A 241 14.71 27.04 2.70
CA SER A 241 15.43 25.86 3.21
C SER A 241 16.69 26.19 3.98
N ASP A 242 17.27 27.38 3.77
CA ASP A 242 18.51 27.80 4.44
C ASP A 242 18.55 29.33 4.60
N PRO A 243 18.48 29.89 5.84
CA PRO A 243 18.04 29.20 7.05
C PRO A 243 16.57 28.80 7.00
N TYR A 244 16.19 27.74 7.72
CA TYR A 244 14.80 27.27 7.77
C TYR A 244 13.89 28.33 8.40
N HIS A 245 13.11 29.01 7.57
CA HIS A 245 12.04 29.88 8.03
C HIS A 245 10.85 29.85 7.07
N LEU A 246 9.72 30.20 7.61
CA LEU A 246 8.47 30.26 6.91
C LEU A 246 7.99 31.72 6.91
N ALA A 247 7.86 32.31 5.74
CA ALA A 247 7.24 33.59 5.59
C ALA A 247 5.78 33.44 5.16
N LEU A 248 4.88 34.13 5.85
CA LEU A 248 3.44 34.09 5.59
C LEU A 248 2.98 35.51 5.25
N ALA A 249 2.19 35.62 4.20
CA ALA A 249 1.57 36.88 3.80
C ALA A 249 0.08 36.67 3.54
N LEU A 250 -0.77 37.35 4.30
CA LEU A 250 -2.22 37.37 4.08
C LEU A 250 -2.61 38.61 3.27
N VAL A 251 -3.18 38.38 2.10
CA VAL A 251 -3.74 39.45 1.24
C VAL A 251 -5.24 39.38 1.32
N SER A 252 -5.87 40.48 1.73
CA SER A 252 -7.34 40.60 1.77
C SER A 252 -7.95 40.62 0.36
N PRO A 253 -9.28 40.44 0.22
CA PRO A 253 -9.95 40.43 -1.09
C PRO A 253 -9.76 41.68 -1.91
N ASP A 254 -9.60 42.83 -1.25
CA ASP A 254 -9.31 44.14 -1.83
C ASP A 254 -7.81 44.35 -2.21
N GLY A 255 -6.99 43.33 -2.06
CA GLY A 255 -5.57 43.36 -2.44
C GLY A 255 -4.63 43.94 -1.40
N ASN A 256 -5.11 44.28 -0.20
CA ASN A 256 -4.26 44.83 0.86
C ASN A 256 -3.54 43.74 1.65
N LEU A 257 -2.26 43.94 1.93
CA LEU A 257 -1.49 43.09 2.79
C LEU A 257 -1.92 43.26 4.26
N ARG A 258 -2.36 42.18 4.89
CA ARG A 258 -2.65 42.11 6.32
C ARG A 258 -1.48 41.44 7.04
N ARG A 259 -1.01 42.07 8.09
CA ARG A 259 0.04 41.54 8.95
C ARG A 259 -0.50 40.47 9.91
#